data_00fc486e7962acbeb4ed11d4bdd0cf26
#
_entry.id   00fc486e7962acbeb4ed11d4bdd0cf26
#
_cell.length_a   1.000
_cell.length_b   1.000
_cell.length_c   1.000
_cell.angle_alpha   90.00
_cell.angle_beta   90.00
_cell.angle_gamma   90.00
#
_symmetry.space_group_name_H-M   'P 1'
#
loop_
_entity.id
_entity.type
_entity.pdbx_description
1 polymer ?
#
loop_
_entity_poly.entity_id
_entity_poly.type
_entity_poly.pdbx_seq_one_letter_code
_entity_poly.pdbx_strand_id
1 'polypeptide(L)'
;MFGVYKLKRKLLPFFLSFALIAAIVPTSAVFASESGVAQIGNTVYASLQEAFDAVPEDGTSTTVTLTNNIEMSETSDIVTLEKGKNVILDMNGQSITFKEDTSASPALAGRTIINNGNLTITGNGIIDTSASTYGGYGAIDNYGTLTVENGTYTGAKLANGATIKNRPNAELTIYNGTFDGATCSLYNEGIATIYNGTFKGETCSSCNSTIWSYTIRNQNVNAKMYFYDGTVIGTQGAFSSSAGLAEIYGGTFETVACPIHGTGPAFYALYIAGEVGQVEAH
;
A
#
# COMPACT_ATOMS: atom_id res chain seq x y z
N MET A 1 68.72 -88.98 26.22
CA MET A 1 67.77 -89.12 25.14
C MET A 1 66.79 -87.94 25.22
N PHE A 2 67.04 -86.91 24.43
CA PHE A 2 66.35 -85.63 24.53
C PHE A 2 65.18 -85.58 23.58
N GLY A 3 64.01 -85.44 24.14
CA GLY A 3 62.76 -85.24 23.33
C GLY A 3 62.54 -83.77 22.99
N VAL A 4 62.49 -83.49 21.74
CA VAL A 4 62.22 -82.15 21.21
C VAL A 4 60.70 -81.94 21.04
N TYR A 5 60.08 -81.07 21.79
CA TYR A 5 58.65 -80.65 21.63
C TYR A 5 58.62 -79.47 20.71
N LYS A 6 57.94 -79.70 19.55
CA LYS A 6 57.62 -78.69 18.59
C LYS A 6 56.30 -77.98 19.00
N LEU A 7 56.36 -76.71 19.41
CA LEU A 7 55.17 -75.86 19.63
C LEU A 7 54.64 -75.41 18.27
N LYS A 8 53.45 -75.83 17.91
CA LYS A 8 52.71 -75.19 16.78
C LYS A 8 52.09 -73.89 17.21
N ARG A 9 52.58 -72.80 16.69
CA ARG A 9 51.92 -71.52 16.81
C ARG A 9 50.67 -71.50 15.90
N LYS A 10 49.48 -71.37 16.50
CA LYS A 10 48.26 -71.06 15.77
C LYS A 10 48.25 -69.58 15.50
N LEU A 11 48.35 -69.16 14.26
CA LEU A 11 48.12 -67.83 13.80
C LEU A 11 46.63 -67.54 13.89
N LEU A 12 46.22 -66.66 14.79
CA LEU A 12 44.88 -66.14 14.84
C LEU A 12 44.77 -65.06 13.75
N PRO A 13 43.84 -65.12 12.82
CA PRO A 13 43.64 -64.06 11.86
C PRO A 13 43.06 -62.84 12.59
N PHE A 14 43.81 -61.76 12.59
CA PHE A 14 43.36 -60.44 13.03
C PHE A 14 42.42 -59.91 11.96
N PHE A 15 41.11 -60.04 12.17
CA PHE A 15 40.15 -59.35 11.35
C PHE A 15 40.20 -57.85 11.75
N LEU A 16 40.88 -57.06 10.93
CA LEU A 16 40.85 -55.63 10.99
C LEU A 16 39.49 -55.16 10.51
N SER A 17 38.56 -54.96 11.45
CA SER A 17 37.27 -54.31 11.16
C SER A 17 37.52 -52.85 10.83
N PHE A 18 37.60 -52.55 9.55
CA PHE A 18 37.53 -51.17 9.10
C PHE A 18 36.08 -50.66 9.37
N ALA A 19 35.88 -50.04 10.52
CA ALA A 19 34.68 -49.27 10.75
C ALA A 19 34.74 -48.07 9.78
N LEU A 20 33.96 -48.19 8.66
CA LEU A 20 33.69 -47.07 7.77
C LEU A 20 32.84 -46.06 8.58
N ILE A 21 33.47 -45.08 9.20
CA ILE A 21 32.80 -43.91 9.73
C ILE A 21 32.33 -43.12 8.51
N ALA A 22 31.10 -43.41 8.05
CA ALA A 22 30.42 -42.50 7.18
C ALA A 22 30.28 -41.18 7.94
N ALA A 23 31.13 -40.22 7.64
CA ALA A 23 30.94 -38.85 8.04
C ALA A 23 29.60 -38.44 7.45
N ILE A 24 28.57 -38.38 8.30
CA ILE A 24 27.31 -37.69 7.99
C ILE A 24 27.70 -36.23 7.91
N VAL A 25 28.10 -35.81 6.71
CA VAL A 25 28.12 -34.37 6.39
C VAL A 25 26.67 -33.93 6.56
N PRO A 26 26.36 -33.04 7.50
CA PRO A 26 25.02 -32.49 7.50
C PRO A 26 24.86 -31.84 6.12
N THR A 27 24.07 -32.46 5.27
CA THR A 27 23.52 -31.76 4.12
C THR A 27 22.80 -30.58 4.76
N SER A 28 23.40 -29.40 4.71
CA SER A 28 22.69 -28.17 4.90
C SER A 28 21.52 -28.30 3.94
N ALA A 29 20.34 -28.59 4.46
CA ALA A 29 19.14 -28.47 3.68
C ALA A 29 19.19 -27.01 3.21
N VAL A 30 19.50 -26.82 1.95
CA VAL A 30 19.22 -25.59 1.25
C VAL A 30 17.69 -25.59 1.26
N PHE A 31 17.13 -25.03 2.31
CA PHE A 31 15.75 -24.62 2.27
C PHE A 31 15.72 -23.66 1.08
N ALA A 32 15.07 -24.08 0.00
CA ALA A 32 14.66 -23.14 -1.01
C ALA A 32 14.01 -22.01 -0.21
N SER A 33 14.59 -20.83 -0.28
CA SER A 33 13.98 -19.64 0.26
C SER A 33 12.58 -19.64 -0.32
N GLU A 34 11.56 -19.91 0.51
CA GLU A 34 10.20 -19.71 0.07
C GLU A 34 10.19 -18.28 -0.42
N SER A 35 9.89 -18.10 -1.69
CA SER A 35 9.85 -16.78 -2.32
C SER A 35 8.57 -16.09 -1.89
N GLY A 36 8.47 -15.81 -0.59
CA GLY A 36 7.37 -15.06 -0.03
C GLY A 36 7.46 -13.58 -0.40
N VAL A 37 6.37 -12.88 -0.28
CA VAL A 37 6.28 -11.46 -0.63
C VAL A 37 6.37 -10.54 0.59
N ALA A 38 6.17 -11.08 1.80
CA ALA A 38 6.19 -10.31 3.04
C ALA A 38 6.86 -11.10 4.17
N GLN A 39 7.36 -10.40 5.18
CA GLN A 39 7.92 -11.01 6.39
C GLN A 39 7.54 -10.25 7.66
N ILE A 40 7.42 -11.00 8.77
CA ILE A 40 7.34 -10.47 10.14
C ILE A 40 8.52 -11.06 10.91
N GLY A 41 9.46 -10.24 11.31
CA GLY A 41 10.73 -10.70 11.88
C GLY A 41 11.45 -11.65 10.90
N ASN A 42 11.61 -12.92 11.27
CA ASN A 42 12.25 -13.94 10.43
C ASN A 42 11.24 -14.86 9.72
N THR A 43 9.95 -14.67 9.94
CA THR A 43 8.91 -15.50 9.31
C THR A 43 8.48 -14.89 7.99
N VAL A 44 8.57 -15.67 6.93
CA VAL A 44 8.22 -15.28 5.55
C VAL A 44 6.80 -15.75 5.24
N TYR A 45 6.03 -14.95 4.55
CA TYR A 45 4.64 -15.21 4.15
C TYR A 45 4.51 -15.20 2.63
N ALA A 46 3.74 -16.13 2.10
CA ALA A 46 3.52 -16.26 0.66
C ALA A 46 2.69 -15.11 0.10
N SER A 47 1.81 -14.51 0.91
CA SER A 47 1.00 -13.35 0.53
C SER A 47 1.02 -12.27 1.61
N LEU A 48 0.71 -11.03 1.22
CA LEU A 48 0.55 -9.92 2.16
C LEU A 48 -0.68 -10.13 3.07
N GLN A 49 -1.74 -10.79 2.57
CA GLN A 49 -2.90 -11.13 3.39
C GLN A 49 -2.52 -12.09 4.52
N GLU A 50 -1.76 -13.15 4.22
CA GLU A 50 -1.28 -14.07 5.27
C GLU A 50 -0.43 -13.36 6.33
N ALA A 51 0.43 -12.41 5.93
CA ALA A 51 1.20 -11.62 6.88
C ALA A 51 0.29 -10.73 7.74
N PHE A 52 -0.74 -10.09 7.16
CA PHE A 52 -1.70 -9.29 7.91
C PHE A 52 -2.55 -10.15 8.85
N ASP A 53 -2.93 -11.36 8.42
CA ASP A 53 -3.70 -12.30 9.26
C ASP A 53 -2.92 -12.75 10.48
N ALA A 54 -1.60 -12.89 10.35
CA ALA A 54 -0.70 -13.26 11.44
C ALA A 54 -0.47 -12.16 12.50
N VAL A 55 -0.86 -10.90 12.20
CA VAL A 55 -0.74 -9.80 13.18
C VAL A 55 -1.76 -9.98 14.30
N PRO A 56 -1.37 -9.84 15.59
CA PRO A 56 -2.30 -9.92 16.71
C PRO A 56 -3.40 -8.85 16.67
N GLU A 57 -4.57 -9.18 17.21
CA GLU A 57 -5.72 -8.25 17.32
C GLU A 57 -5.73 -7.46 18.65
N ASP A 58 -4.63 -7.52 19.41
CA ASP A 58 -4.49 -6.86 20.70
C ASP A 58 -4.00 -5.40 20.61
N GLY A 59 -3.87 -4.88 19.38
CA GLY A 59 -3.37 -3.53 19.11
C GLY A 59 -1.85 -3.38 19.17
N THR A 60 -1.12 -4.47 19.44
CA THR A 60 0.35 -4.45 19.40
C THR A 60 0.84 -4.12 18.00
N SER A 61 1.70 -3.10 17.89
CA SER A 61 2.26 -2.70 16.60
C SER A 61 3.20 -3.77 16.06
N THR A 62 2.93 -4.24 14.84
CA THR A 62 3.72 -5.28 14.16
C THR A 62 4.23 -4.76 12.82
N THR A 63 5.53 -4.84 12.61
CA THR A 63 6.12 -4.49 11.31
C THR A 63 6.01 -5.66 10.34
N VAL A 64 5.39 -5.40 9.22
CA VAL A 64 5.32 -6.28 8.04
C VAL A 64 6.18 -5.64 6.96
N THR A 65 7.27 -6.29 6.58
CA THR A 65 8.20 -5.79 5.55
C THR A 65 7.95 -6.51 4.23
N LEU A 66 7.78 -5.79 3.15
CA LEU A 66 7.74 -6.39 1.81
C LEU A 66 9.13 -6.87 1.41
N THR A 67 9.22 -8.09 0.91
CA THR A 67 10.46 -8.72 0.43
C THR A 67 10.51 -8.80 -1.09
N ASN A 68 9.36 -8.76 -1.74
CA ASN A 68 9.21 -8.79 -3.18
C ASN A 68 8.05 -7.92 -3.63
N ASN A 69 8.06 -7.54 -4.91
CA ASN A 69 6.92 -6.88 -5.54
C ASN A 69 5.69 -7.80 -5.54
N ILE A 70 4.53 -7.19 -5.36
CA ILE A 70 3.24 -7.86 -5.42
C ILE A 70 2.51 -7.38 -6.67
N GLU A 71 2.06 -8.35 -7.46
CA GLU A 71 1.24 -8.12 -8.62
C GLU A 71 -0.15 -8.72 -8.36
N MET A 72 -1.15 -7.86 -8.30
CA MET A 72 -2.54 -8.23 -8.05
C MET A 72 -3.28 -8.35 -9.36
N SER A 73 -3.90 -9.49 -9.63
CA SER A 73 -4.63 -9.76 -10.87
C SER A 73 -6.09 -10.14 -10.63
N GLU A 74 -6.43 -10.52 -9.40
CA GLU A 74 -7.77 -10.98 -9.05
C GLU A 74 -8.31 -10.23 -7.83
N THR A 75 -9.62 -10.28 -7.64
CA THR A 75 -10.28 -9.67 -6.48
C THR A 75 -9.90 -10.31 -5.15
N SER A 76 -9.49 -11.57 -5.19
CA SER A 76 -8.95 -12.31 -4.05
C SER A 76 -7.60 -11.78 -3.57
N ASP A 77 -6.88 -11.04 -4.41
CA ASP A 77 -5.58 -10.45 -4.09
C ASP A 77 -5.70 -9.17 -3.23
N ILE A 78 -6.91 -8.60 -3.15
CA ILE A 78 -7.14 -7.40 -2.33
C ILE A 78 -6.88 -7.72 -0.86
N VAL A 79 -5.96 -6.97 -0.28
CA VAL A 79 -5.53 -7.16 1.11
C VAL A 79 -6.45 -6.41 2.05
N THR A 80 -6.96 -7.09 3.06
CA THR A 80 -7.78 -6.48 4.11
C THR A 80 -7.05 -6.51 5.44
N LEU A 81 -6.84 -5.34 6.04
CA LEU A 81 -6.42 -5.22 7.42
C LEU A 81 -7.65 -5.15 8.32
N GLU A 82 -7.82 -6.15 9.17
CA GLU A 82 -8.97 -6.24 10.05
C GLU A 82 -8.87 -5.29 11.26
N LYS A 83 -10.04 -4.97 11.81
CA LYS A 83 -10.15 -4.12 12.99
C LYS A 83 -9.43 -4.76 14.19
N GLY A 84 -8.78 -3.92 15.00
CA GLY A 84 -8.02 -4.37 16.17
C GLY A 84 -6.55 -4.64 15.89
N LYS A 85 -6.17 -4.81 14.62
CA LYS A 85 -4.79 -5.01 14.20
C LYS A 85 -4.06 -3.67 14.01
N ASN A 86 -2.77 -3.65 14.34
CA ASN A 86 -1.91 -2.49 14.19
C ASN A 86 -0.65 -2.88 13.38
N VAL A 87 -0.58 -2.44 12.14
CA VAL A 87 0.46 -2.80 11.19
C VAL A 87 1.29 -1.60 10.80
N ILE A 88 2.61 -1.76 10.83
CA ILE A 88 3.55 -0.91 10.10
C ILE A 88 3.95 -1.69 8.85
N LEU A 89 3.43 -1.28 7.69
CA LEU A 89 3.80 -1.85 6.40
C LEU A 89 5.02 -1.11 5.88
N ASP A 90 6.18 -1.74 6.02
CA ASP A 90 7.42 -1.27 5.40
C ASP A 90 7.46 -1.75 3.95
N MET A 91 7.25 -0.83 3.02
CA MET A 91 7.28 -1.12 1.59
C MET A 91 8.68 -1.55 1.11
N ASN A 92 9.75 -1.18 1.84
CA ASN A 92 11.13 -1.60 1.56
C ASN A 92 11.54 -1.43 0.07
N GLY A 93 11.05 -0.38 -0.58
CA GLY A 93 11.28 -0.10 -2.00
C GLY A 93 10.52 -1.00 -2.97
N GLN A 94 9.67 -1.89 -2.50
CA GLN A 94 8.86 -2.78 -3.33
C GLN A 94 7.60 -2.09 -3.84
N SER A 95 6.91 -2.76 -4.76
CA SER A 95 5.66 -2.28 -5.34
C SER A 95 4.50 -3.25 -5.09
N ILE A 96 3.30 -2.66 -4.97
CA ILE A 96 2.02 -3.36 -5.07
C ILE A 96 1.33 -2.81 -6.31
N THR A 97 1.25 -3.61 -7.36
CA THR A 97 0.74 -3.17 -8.66
C THR A 97 -0.49 -3.99 -9.03
N PHE A 98 -1.57 -3.29 -9.38
CA PHE A 98 -2.76 -3.91 -9.89
C PHE A 98 -2.64 -4.10 -11.41
N LYS A 99 -2.77 -5.34 -11.89
CA LYS A 99 -2.98 -5.63 -13.30
C LYS A 99 -4.46 -5.57 -13.64
N GLU A 100 -4.76 -5.13 -14.83
CA GLU A 100 -6.13 -5.14 -15.31
C GLU A 100 -6.66 -6.58 -15.35
N ASP A 101 -7.72 -6.82 -14.58
CA ASP A 101 -8.50 -8.04 -14.68
C ASP A 101 -9.76 -7.75 -15.51
N THR A 102 -9.75 -8.21 -16.74
CA THR A 102 -10.89 -8.06 -17.66
C THR A 102 -12.06 -8.97 -17.29
N SER A 103 -11.87 -9.91 -16.35
CA SER A 103 -12.88 -10.87 -15.88
C SER A 103 -13.47 -10.49 -14.52
N ALA A 104 -12.87 -9.54 -13.80
CA ALA A 104 -13.27 -9.19 -12.45
C ALA A 104 -14.64 -8.50 -12.39
N SER A 105 -15.34 -8.72 -11.30
CA SER A 105 -16.53 -7.93 -10.99
C SER A 105 -16.15 -6.46 -10.86
N PRO A 106 -16.83 -5.53 -11.56
CA PRO A 106 -16.51 -4.10 -11.52
C PRO A 106 -16.46 -3.53 -10.09
N ALA A 107 -17.14 -4.13 -9.15
CA ALA A 107 -17.25 -3.66 -7.77
C ALA A 107 -15.93 -3.68 -6.97
N LEU A 108 -14.89 -4.35 -7.44
CA LEU A 108 -13.67 -4.56 -6.67
C LEU A 108 -12.39 -4.13 -7.40
N ALA A 109 -12.47 -3.78 -8.66
CA ALA A 109 -11.34 -3.36 -9.47
C ALA A 109 -10.71 -2.04 -8.97
N GLY A 110 -9.39 -1.96 -8.98
CA GLY A 110 -8.62 -0.76 -8.62
C GLY A 110 -8.36 -0.58 -7.13
N ARG A 111 -8.66 -1.56 -6.30
CA ARG A 111 -8.27 -1.59 -4.89
C ARG A 111 -7.05 -2.47 -4.68
N THR A 112 -6.19 -2.08 -3.76
CA THR A 112 -5.09 -2.93 -3.28
C THR A 112 -5.24 -3.25 -1.80
N ILE A 113 -5.59 -2.24 -0.99
CA ILE A 113 -5.72 -2.38 0.46
C ILE A 113 -7.06 -1.82 0.94
N ILE A 114 -7.74 -2.59 1.77
CA ILE A 114 -8.88 -2.16 2.60
C ILE A 114 -8.39 -2.11 4.04
N ASN A 115 -8.34 -0.92 4.63
CA ASN A 115 -7.88 -0.74 5.99
C ASN A 115 -9.06 -0.55 6.95
N ASN A 116 -9.35 -1.53 7.81
CA ASN A 116 -10.29 -1.40 8.92
C ASN A 116 -9.60 -1.25 10.28
N GLY A 117 -8.27 -1.44 10.32
CA GLY A 117 -7.42 -1.36 11.52
C GLY A 117 -6.61 -0.07 11.60
N ASN A 118 -5.43 -0.19 12.20
CA ASN A 118 -4.41 0.86 12.22
C ASN A 118 -3.29 0.47 11.26
N LEU A 119 -3.12 1.22 10.19
CA LEU A 119 -2.10 0.98 9.17
C LEU A 119 -1.17 2.19 9.07
N THR A 120 0.12 1.95 9.24
CA THR A 120 1.17 2.91 8.88
C THR A 120 1.91 2.38 7.67
N ILE A 121 2.00 3.16 6.60
CA ILE A 121 2.79 2.81 5.41
C ILE A 121 4.08 3.63 5.44
N THR A 122 5.20 2.95 5.43
CA THR A 122 6.54 3.53 5.48
C THR A 122 7.45 2.97 4.38
N GLY A 123 8.64 3.52 4.24
CA GLY A 123 9.58 3.13 3.17
C GLY A 123 9.24 3.79 1.83
N ASN A 124 10.18 3.68 0.90
CA ASN A 124 10.01 4.20 -0.46
C ASN A 124 9.44 3.09 -1.34
N GLY A 125 8.11 3.00 -1.42
CA GLY A 125 7.42 2.01 -2.21
C GLY A 125 6.42 2.62 -3.18
N ILE A 126 5.82 1.76 -3.99
CA ILE A 126 4.84 2.15 -4.99
C ILE A 126 3.56 1.33 -4.79
N ILE A 127 2.41 2.00 -4.73
CA ILE A 127 1.10 1.37 -4.88
C ILE A 127 0.47 1.93 -6.15
N ASP A 128 0.30 1.08 -7.17
CA ASP A 128 -0.13 1.49 -8.50
C ASP A 128 -1.36 0.70 -8.96
N THR A 129 -2.47 1.42 -9.13
CA THR A 129 -3.70 0.89 -9.69
C THR A 129 -4.09 1.54 -11.01
N SER A 130 -3.14 2.22 -11.68
CA SER A 130 -3.38 2.95 -12.92
C SER A 130 -3.86 2.08 -14.09
N ALA A 131 -3.58 0.77 -14.05
CA ALA A 131 -4.07 -0.19 -15.01
C ALA A 131 -5.57 -0.53 -14.83
N SER A 132 -6.19 -0.15 -13.72
CA SER A 132 -7.61 -0.42 -13.51
C SER A 132 -8.48 0.39 -14.45
N THR A 133 -9.40 -0.28 -15.14
CA THR A 133 -10.42 0.34 -16.00
C THR A 133 -11.67 0.74 -15.22
N TYR A 134 -11.73 0.48 -13.91
CA TYR A 134 -12.87 0.79 -13.08
C TYR A 134 -12.55 1.88 -12.04
N GLY A 135 -13.28 2.99 -12.12
CA GLY A 135 -13.24 4.06 -11.13
C GLY A 135 -14.39 3.92 -10.12
N GLY A 136 -14.15 4.22 -8.88
CA GLY A 136 -15.19 4.21 -7.84
C GLY A 136 -14.62 3.93 -6.46
N TYR A 137 -13.39 3.38 -6.43
CA TYR A 137 -12.67 3.05 -5.20
C TYR A 137 -11.31 3.76 -5.14
N GLY A 138 -10.69 3.77 -3.98
CA GLY A 138 -9.30 4.18 -3.84
C GLY A 138 -8.36 3.01 -4.05
N ALA A 139 -7.14 3.26 -4.50
CA ALA A 139 -6.08 2.25 -4.40
C ALA A 139 -5.99 1.77 -2.94
N ILE A 140 -6.16 2.68 -1.98
CA ILE A 140 -6.37 2.37 -0.56
C ILE A 140 -7.74 2.92 -0.13
N ASP A 141 -8.61 2.03 0.33
CA ASP A 141 -9.86 2.38 1.01
C ASP A 141 -9.64 2.35 2.53
N ASN A 142 -9.67 3.51 3.17
CA ASN A 142 -9.45 3.62 4.61
C ASN A 142 -10.78 3.76 5.36
N TYR A 143 -11.08 2.78 6.20
CA TYR A 143 -12.20 2.76 7.15
C TYR A 143 -11.72 2.83 8.61
N GLY A 144 -10.41 2.74 8.84
CA GLY A 144 -9.75 2.80 10.15
C GLY A 144 -8.85 4.02 10.29
N THR A 145 -7.67 3.81 10.83
CA THR A 145 -6.62 4.84 10.93
C THR A 145 -5.51 4.51 9.93
N LEU A 146 -5.20 5.45 9.05
CA LEU A 146 -4.13 5.33 8.06
C LEU A 146 -3.11 6.44 8.25
N THR A 147 -1.85 6.05 8.38
CA THR A 147 -0.71 6.97 8.34
C THR A 147 0.15 6.66 7.13
N VAL A 148 0.44 7.68 6.32
CA VAL A 148 1.36 7.58 5.19
C VAL A 148 2.57 8.46 5.47
N GLU A 149 3.75 7.83 5.63
CA GLU A 149 4.98 8.57 5.86
C GLU A 149 5.61 9.06 4.57
N ASN A 150 5.61 8.21 3.53
CA ASN A 150 6.15 8.52 2.21
C ASN A 150 5.67 7.49 1.17
N GLY A 151 6.13 7.60 -0.08
CA GLY A 151 5.85 6.66 -1.15
C GLY A 151 5.21 7.29 -2.37
N THR A 152 4.95 6.46 -3.39
CA THR A 152 4.26 6.87 -4.61
C THR A 152 2.98 6.05 -4.77
N TYR A 153 1.89 6.75 -4.95
CA TYR A 153 0.55 6.17 -5.01
C TYR A 153 -0.13 6.62 -6.31
N THR A 154 -0.51 5.67 -7.15
CA THR A 154 -1.21 5.96 -8.41
C THR A 154 -2.59 5.31 -8.39
N GLY A 155 -3.60 6.12 -8.60
CA GLY A 155 -5.00 5.67 -8.66
C GLY A 155 -5.43 5.27 -10.07
N ALA A 156 -6.62 4.66 -10.18
CA ALA A 156 -7.23 4.34 -11.45
C ALA A 156 -7.49 5.60 -12.29
N LYS A 157 -7.20 5.52 -13.60
CA LYS A 157 -7.31 6.66 -14.53
C LYS A 157 -8.74 6.97 -14.99
N LEU A 158 -9.73 6.61 -14.20
CA LEU A 158 -11.13 6.81 -14.53
C LEU A 158 -11.84 7.79 -13.59
N ALA A 159 -12.95 8.33 -14.06
CA ALA A 159 -13.81 9.20 -13.26
C ALA A 159 -14.19 8.52 -11.93
N ASN A 160 -14.09 9.25 -10.81
CA ASN A 160 -14.37 8.80 -9.44
C ASN A 160 -13.35 7.80 -8.82
N GLY A 161 -12.27 7.43 -9.50
CA GLY A 161 -11.12 6.76 -8.87
C GLY A 161 -10.35 7.76 -8.00
N ALA A 162 -9.80 7.29 -6.91
CA ALA A 162 -8.89 8.06 -6.06
C ALA A 162 -7.64 7.24 -5.73
N THR A 163 -6.59 7.89 -5.31
CA THR A 163 -5.45 7.17 -4.73
C THR A 163 -5.80 6.69 -3.33
N ILE A 164 -6.35 7.59 -2.52
CA ILE A 164 -6.84 7.25 -1.18
C ILE A 164 -8.29 7.73 -1.05
N LYS A 165 -9.15 6.83 -0.57
CA LYS A 165 -10.48 7.17 -0.06
C LYS A 165 -10.50 7.03 1.44
N ASN A 166 -10.60 8.16 2.12
CA ASN A 166 -10.77 8.22 3.57
C ASN A 166 -12.26 8.26 3.89
N ARG A 167 -12.80 7.16 4.39
CA ARG A 167 -14.23 6.93 4.57
C ARG A 167 -14.80 7.68 5.79
N PRO A 168 -16.12 7.77 5.93
CA PRO A 168 -16.73 8.40 7.10
C PRO A 168 -16.24 7.80 8.41
N ASN A 169 -15.87 8.65 9.38
CA ASN A 169 -15.28 8.31 10.68
C ASN A 169 -13.86 7.71 10.64
N ALA A 170 -13.25 7.58 9.49
CA ALA A 170 -11.85 7.16 9.37
C ALA A 170 -10.91 8.35 9.60
N GLU A 171 -9.69 8.03 10.00
CA GLU A 171 -8.61 8.99 10.21
C GLU A 171 -7.47 8.76 9.22
N LEU A 172 -6.98 9.82 8.61
CA LEU A 172 -5.87 9.81 7.67
C LEU A 172 -4.83 10.85 8.08
N THR A 173 -3.58 10.42 8.16
CA THR A 173 -2.44 11.32 8.32
C THR A 173 -1.45 11.10 7.17
N ILE A 174 -1.08 12.16 6.47
CA ILE A 174 -0.06 12.13 5.42
C ILE A 174 1.08 13.06 5.83
N TYR A 175 2.27 12.48 6.03
CA TYR A 175 3.47 13.26 6.30
C TYR A 175 4.14 13.71 5.00
N ASN A 176 4.19 12.83 3.99
CA ASN A 176 4.74 13.12 2.67
C ASN A 176 4.30 12.05 1.66
N GLY A 177 4.66 12.23 0.38
CA GLY A 177 4.40 11.27 -0.69
C GLY A 177 3.96 11.93 -1.99
N THR A 178 3.86 11.12 -3.03
CA THR A 178 3.30 11.53 -4.32
C THR A 178 2.03 10.74 -4.60
N PHE A 179 0.94 11.44 -4.87
CA PHE A 179 -0.38 10.88 -5.08
C PHE A 179 -0.92 11.34 -6.44
N ASP A 180 -0.97 10.41 -7.41
CA ASP A 180 -1.49 10.66 -8.76
C ASP A 180 -2.79 9.88 -8.96
N GLY A 181 -3.90 10.54 -8.83
CA GLY A 181 -5.23 9.95 -8.91
C GLY A 181 -5.95 10.18 -10.25
N ALA A 182 -5.24 10.60 -11.28
CA ALA A 182 -5.84 11.03 -12.54
C ALA A 182 -6.84 12.20 -12.38
N THR A 183 -7.99 11.97 -11.76
CA THR A 183 -8.98 13.02 -11.49
C THR A 183 -9.06 13.41 -10.02
N CYS A 184 -8.77 12.49 -9.12
CA CYS A 184 -8.84 12.71 -7.68
C CYS A 184 -7.74 11.91 -6.99
N SER A 185 -6.82 12.57 -6.30
CA SER A 185 -5.81 11.89 -5.51
C SER A 185 -6.31 11.52 -4.12
N LEU A 186 -7.06 12.43 -3.50
CA LEU A 186 -7.60 12.21 -2.16
C LEU A 186 -9.09 12.56 -2.10
N TYR A 187 -9.89 11.57 -1.72
CA TYR A 187 -11.30 11.74 -1.43
C TYR A 187 -11.54 11.56 0.07
N ASN A 188 -11.83 12.66 0.77
CA ASN A 188 -12.01 12.67 2.22
C ASN A 188 -13.48 12.79 2.61
N GLU A 189 -13.95 11.83 3.39
CA GLU A 189 -15.25 11.81 4.06
C GLU A 189 -15.11 11.73 5.58
N GLY A 190 -13.88 11.53 6.09
CA GLY A 190 -13.51 11.41 7.49
C GLY A 190 -12.67 12.59 7.97
N ILE A 191 -11.65 12.34 8.77
CA ILE A 191 -10.69 13.31 9.23
C ILE A 191 -9.37 13.09 8.50
N ALA A 192 -8.85 14.11 7.82
CA ALA A 192 -7.56 14.04 7.13
C ALA A 192 -6.65 15.16 7.59
N THR A 193 -5.40 14.82 7.93
CA THR A 193 -4.32 15.73 8.28
C THR A 193 -3.19 15.54 7.28
N ILE A 194 -2.84 16.60 6.56
CA ILE A 194 -1.79 16.58 5.53
C ILE A 194 -0.70 17.55 5.94
N TYR A 195 0.48 17.03 6.23
CA TYR A 195 1.64 17.85 6.58
C TYR A 195 2.42 18.28 5.36
N ASN A 196 2.56 17.39 4.36
CA ASN A 196 3.22 17.67 3.08
C ASN A 196 2.82 16.62 2.05
N GLY A 197 3.20 16.82 0.78
CA GLY A 197 3.01 15.87 -0.31
C GLY A 197 2.73 16.55 -1.65
N THR A 198 2.79 15.76 -2.70
CA THR A 198 2.43 16.19 -4.06
C THR A 198 1.19 15.42 -4.51
N PHE A 199 0.12 16.13 -4.78
CA PHE A 199 -1.16 15.59 -5.19
C PHE A 199 -1.47 16.03 -6.62
N LYS A 200 -1.70 15.06 -7.52
CA LYS A 200 -1.91 15.29 -8.94
C LYS A 200 -3.26 14.72 -9.40
N GLY A 201 -3.96 15.52 -10.19
CA GLY A 201 -5.19 15.15 -10.88
C GLY A 201 -5.14 15.66 -12.33
N GLU A 202 -4.04 15.39 -13.03
CA GLU A 202 -3.71 16.02 -14.31
C GLU A 202 -4.31 15.31 -15.54
N THR A 203 -4.78 14.07 -15.38
CA THR A 203 -5.28 13.31 -16.52
C THR A 203 -6.78 13.12 -16.42
N CYS A 204 -7.48 13.64 -17.39
CA CYS A 204 -8.88 13.37 -17.55
C CYS A 204 -9.07 12.55 -18.83
N SER A 205 -9.55 11.32 -18.72
CA SER A 205 -9.89 10.48 -19.87
C SER A 205 -11.19 10.96 -20.55
N SER A 206 -12.02 11.71 -19.84
CA SER A 206 -13.21 12.37 -20.36
C SER A 206 -13.53 13.59 -19.50
N CYS A 207 -13.00 14.76 -19.87
CA CYS A 207 -13.45 16.02 -19.29
C CYS A 207 -14.88 16.31 -19.76
N ASN A 208 -15.85 15.61 -19.20
CA ASN A 208 -17.23 16.01 -19.40
C ASN A 208 -17.44 17.27 -18.56
N SER A 209 -17.88 18.35 -19.19
CA SER A 209 -18.09 19.66 -18.57
C SER A 209 -19.05 19.67 -17.36
N THR A 210 -19.67 18.54 -17.06
CA THR A 210 -20.60 18.36 -15.95
C THR A 210 -20.01 17.66 -14.73
N ILE A 211 -18.79 17.11 -14.81
CA ILE A 211 -18.14 16.43 -13.68
C ILE A 211 -17.04 17.33 -13.12
N TRP A 212 -17.32 17.91 -11.98
CA TRP A 212 -16.39 18.72 -11.23
C TRP A 212 -15.34 17.80 -10.60
N SER A 213 -14.16 17.69 -11.21
CA SER A 213 -13.06 16.88 -10.71
C SER A 213 -12.04 17.77 -10.03
N TYR A 214 -11.89 17.57 -8.74
CA TYR A 214 -10.84 18.20 -7.94
C TYR A 214 -9.86 17.16 -7.46
N THR A 215 -8.60 17.51 -7.44
CA THR A 215 -7.50 16.61 -7.04
C THR A 215 -7.65 16.19 -5.59
N ILE A 216 -7.97 17.12 -4.71
CA ILE A 216 -8.36 16.84 -3.32
C ILE A 216 -9.82 17.23 -3.12
N ARG A 217 -10.61 16.33 -2.55
CA ARG A 217 -12.05 16.55 -2.29
C ARG A 217 -12.38 16.26 -0.84
N ASN A 218 -12.97 17.25 -0.16
CA ASN A 218 -13.54 17.13 1.18
C ASN A 218 -15.08 17.22 1.05
N GLN A 219 -15.79 16.08 1.23
CA GLN A 219 -17.14 15.93 0.67
C GLN A 219 -18.24 15.63 1.70
N ASN A 220 -17.93 15.23 2.92
CA ASN A 220 -18.94 14.89 3.93
C ASN A 220 -19.16 16.06 4.87
N VAL A 221 -20.38 16.25 5.37
CA VAL A 221 -20.70 17.32 6.36
C VAL A 221 -19.91 17.20 7.66
N ASN A 222 -19.50 15.98 8.02
CA ASN A 222 -18.67 15.72 9.19
C ASN A 222 -17.19 15.59 8.86
N ALA A 223 -16.81 15.70 7.57
CA ALA A 223 -15.42 15.62 7.17
C ALA A 223 -14.63 16.82 7.69
N LYS A 224 -13.38 16.54 8.07
CA LYS A 224 -12.42 17.55 8.47
C LYS A 224 -11.14 17.37 7.69
N MET A 225 -10.59 18.45 7.20
CA MET A 225 -9.30 18.44 6.54
C MET A 225 -8.42 19.56 7.08
N TYR A 226 -7.23 19.19 7.51
CA TYR A 226 -6.17 20.07 7.97
C TYR A 226 -5.00 19.96 7.00
N PHE A 227 -4.78 20.99 6.20
CA PHE A 227 -3.73 21.01 5.17
C PHE A 227 -2.64 22.00 5.56
N TYR A 228 -1.47 21.51 5.97
CA TYR A 228 -0.38 22.36 6.47
C TYR A 228 0.53 22.82 5.35
N ASP A 229 0.93 21.93 4.44
CA ASP A 229 1.79 22.25 3.30
C ASP A 229 1.67 21.20 2.21
N GLY A 230 2.27 21.46 1.03
CA GLY A 230 2.29 20.55 -0.11
C GLY A 230 1.90 21.23 -1.41
N THR A 231 1.91 20.44 -2.48
CA THR A 231 1.55 20.90 -3.82
C THR A 231 0.36 20.12 -4.34
N VAL A 232 -0.69 20.82 -4.76
CA VAL A 232 -1.91 20.23 -5.31
C VAL A 232 -2.13 20.77 -6.72
N ILE A 233 -2.05 19.88 -7.72
CA ILE A 233 -2.16 20.23 -9.14
C ILE A 233 -3.38 19.52 -9.73
N GLY A 234 -4.27 20.26 -10.37
CA GLY A 234 -5.46 19.70 -10.98
C GLY A 234 -5.79 20.30 -12.34
N THR A 235 -6.38 19.53 -13.24
CA THR A 235 -6.82 20.01 -14.56
C THR A 235 -8.14 20.74 -14.51
N GLN A 236 -9.00 20.44 -13.54
CA GLN A 236 -10.30 21.10 -13.37
C GLN A 236 -10.37 21.90 -12.08
N GLY A 237 -9.66 21.49 -11.04
CA GLY A 237 -9.53 22.18 -9.79
C GLY A 237 -8.55 21.44 -8.89
N ALA A 238 -7.83 22.16 -8.08
CA ALA A 238 -6.87 21.56 -7.17
C ALA A 238 -7.57 21.02 -5.92
N PHE A 239 -8.31 21.86 -5.22
CA PHE A 239 -8.93 21.51 -3.95
C PHE A 239 -10.41 21.93 -3.91
N SER A 240 -11.26 21.05 -3.38
CA SER A 240 -12.65 21.42 -3.08
C SER A 240 -13.08 20.95 -1.69
N SER A 241 -13.78 21.82 -0.97
CA SER A 241 -14.60 21.46 0.20
C SER A 241 -16.03 21.81 -0.10
N SER A 242 -16.84 20.82 -0.46
CA SER A 242 -18.27 21.02 -0.74
C SER A 242 -19.11 20.86 0.53
N ALA A 243 -18.54 20.28 1.57
CA ALA A 243 -19.14 20.14 2.89
C ALA A 243 -18.03 19.89 3.92
N GLY A 244 -18.37 20.08 5.21
CA GLY A 244 -17.42 19.88 6.30
C GLY A 244 -16.42 21.04 6.48
N LEU A 245 -15.45 20.81 7.35
CA LEU A 245 -14.42 21.79 7.70
C LEU A 245 -13.17 21.58 6.84
N ALA A 246 -12.59 22.65 6.30
CA ALA A 246 -11.25 22.65 5.74
C ALA A 246 -10.47 23.84 6.28
N GLU A 247 -9.32 23.53 6.90
CA GLU A 247 -8.35 24.50 7.37
C GLU A 247 -7.07 24.36 6.55
N ILE A 248 -6.66 25.41 5.86
CA ILE A 248 -5.48 25.43 4.99
C ILE A 248 -4.49 26.42 5.58
N TYR A 249 -3.34 25.94 6.00
CA TYR A 249 -2.29 26.71 6.65
C TYR A 249 -1.17 27.12 5.70
N GLY A 250 -1.02 26.41 4.55
CA GLY A 250 0.01 26.68 3.55
C GLY A 250 -0.16 25.84 2.31
N GLY A 251 0.89 25.80 1.46
CA GLY A 251 0.95 24.98 0.27
C GLY A 251 0.65 25.71 -1.04
N THR A 252 0.80 25.00 -2.14
CA THR A 252 0.57 25.50 -3.50
C THR A 252 -0.60 24.77 -4.14
N PHE A 253 -1.58 25.51 -4.63
CA PHE A 253 -2.76 25.00 -5.32
C PHE A 253 -2.78 25.54 -6.75
N GLU A 254 -2.64 24.65 -7.71
CA GLU A 254 -2.47 25.01 -9.11
C GLU A 254 -3.51 24.31 -10.00
N THR A 255 -4.05 25.04 -10.97
CA THR A 255 -4.84 24.46 -12.05
C THR A 255 -4.05 24.52 -13.35
N VAL A 256 -3.99 23.38 -14.05
CA VAL A 256 -3.32 23.27 -15.34
C VAL A 256 -4.35 22.95 -16.43
N ALA A 257 -4.03 23.31 -17.66
CA ALA A 257 -4.89 22.95 -18.80
C ALA A 257 -4.98 21.44 -18.96
N CYS A 258 -6.20 20.94 -19.19
CA CYS A 258 -6.37 19.52 -19.52
C CYS A 258 -5.67 19.19 -20.84
N PRO A 259 -4.75 18.22 -20.88
CA PRO A 259 -3.99 17.91 -22.09
C PRO A 259 -4.85 17.38 -23.24
N ILE A 260 -6.07 16.88 -22.92
CA ILE A 260 -6.97 16.30 -23.93
C ILE A 260 -7.93 17.35 -24.50
N HIS A 261 -8.36 18.32 -23.69
CA HIS A 261 -9.45 19.26 -24.06
C HIS A 261 -8.98 20.72 -24.14
N GLY A 262 -7.69 20.99 -23.97
CA GLY A 262 -7.15 22.35 -23.98
C GLY A 262 -7.64 23.18 -22.79
N THR A 263 -7.72 24.51 -22.96
CA THR A 263 -8.26 25.41 -21.95
C THR A 263 -9.75 25.18 -21.77
N GLY A 264 -10.11 24.30 -20.85
CA GLY A 264 -11.50 24.20 -20.35
C GLY A 264 -11.89 25.48 -19.63
N PRO A 265 -13.16 25.64 -19.24
CA PRO A 265 -13.59 26.78 -18.44
C PRO A 265 -12.69 26.92 -17.20
N ALA A 266 -12.33 28.13 -16.86
CA ALA A 266 -11.47 28.42 -15.72
C ALA A 266 -12.10 27.87 -14.45
N PHE A 267 -11.56 26.78 -13.93
CA PHE A 267 -11.94 26.23 -12.63
C PHE A 267 -11.07 26.87 -11.56
N TYR A 268 -11.61 26.92 -10.36
CA TYR A 268 -10.91 27.53 -9.24
C TYR A 268 -9.86 26.58 -8.69
N ALA A 269 -8.67 27.08 -8.38
CA ALA A 269 -7.69 26.29 -7.66
C ALA A 269 -8.22 25.82 -6.30
N LEU A 270 -8.98 26.70 -5.65
CA LEU A 270 -9.70 26.43 -4.40
C LEU A 270 -11.20 26.68 -4.63
N TYR A 271 -12.02 25.68 -4.36
CA TYR A 271 -13.47 25.78 -4.40
C TYR A 271 -14.06 25.42 -3.04
N ILE A 272 -14.82 26.36 -2.47
CA ILE A 272 -15.52 26.15 -1.22
C ILE A 272 -16.96 26.52 -1.46
N ALA A 273 -17.85 25.53 -1.37
CA ALA A 273 -19.24 25.70 -1.58
C ALA A 273 -20.01 25.52 -0.27
N GLY A 274 -20.85 26.51 0.04
CA GLY A 274 -21.88 26.40 1.04
C GLY A 274 -21.53 27.02 2.39
N GLU A 275 -22.56 27.09 3.25
CA GLU A 275 -22.51 27.71 4.57
C GLU A 275 -21.73 26.91 5.63
N VAL A 276 -21.21 25.72 5.24
CA VAL A 276 -20.64 24.73 6.16
C VAL A 276 -19.14 24.50 5.97
N GLY A 277 -18.55 25.04 4.92
CA GLY A 277 -17.10 24.97 4.71
C GLY A 277 -16.40 26.20 5.29
N GLN A 278 -15.54 26.03 6.29
CA GLN A 278 -14.62 27.07 6.71
C GLN A 278 -13.27 26.85 6.07
N VAL A 279 -12.68 27.90 5.50
CA VAL A 279 -11.28 27.95 5.10
C VAL A 279 -10.65 29.07 5.88
N GLU A 280 -9.71 28.74 6.71
CA GLU A 280 -8.82 29.70 7.31
C GLU A 280 -7.49 29.64 6.55
N ALA A 281 -7.17 30.72 5.83
CA ALA A 281 -5.85 30.88 5.21
C ALA A 281 -5.05 31.79 6.15
N HIS A 282 -3.96 31.31 6.66
CA HIS A 282 -3.03 32.03 7.51
C HIS A 282 -1.83 32.53 6.73
#